data_6dbcef8f40e73d3e218fc0244013298e
#
_entry.id   6dbcef8f40e73d3e218fc0244013298e
#
_cell.length_a   1.000
_cell.length_b   1.000
_cell.length_c   1.000
_cell.angle_alpha   90.00
_cell.angle_beta   90.00
_cell.angle_gamma   90.00
#
_symmetry.space_group_name_H-M   'P 1'
#
loop_
_entity.id
_entity.type
_entity.pdbx_description
1 polymer ?
#
loop_
_entity_poly.entity_id
_entity_poly.type
_entity_poly.pdbx_seq_one_letter_code
_entity_poly.pdbx_strand_id
1 'polypeptide(L)'
;MVERIDSSVKISPELAKKICNEIKSIMAKKGFNLNTLAVAYSDKYGRKMTVQNLGNKINKGTIRFFEVLEIADVLGFNVEFKER
;
A
#
# COMPACT_ATOMS: atom_id res chain seq x y z
N MET A 1 25.25 -7.06 17.67
CA MET A 1 24.59 -8.18 17.13
C MET A 1 23.50 -7.80 16.15
N VAL A 2 23.43 -8.50 15.08
CA VAL A 2 22.49 -8.15 14.03
C VAL A 2 21.14 -8.72 14.32
N GLU A 3 20.14 -7.89 14.27
CA GLU A 3 18.77 -8.32 14.41
C GLU A 3 18.34 -9.03 13.14
N ARG A 4 17.84 -10.24 13.30
CA ARG A 4 17.37 -10.96 12.15
C ARG A 4 15.89 -10.72 11.95
N ILE A 5 15.54 -10.30 10.75
CA ILE A 5 14.15 -10.14 10.37
C ILE A 5 13.76 -11.33 9.53
N ASP A 6 12.85 -12.11 10.01
CA ASP A 6 12.37 -13.24 9.24
C ASP A 6 10.91 -13.02 8.86
N SER A 7 10.37 -13.92 8.10
CA SER A 7 9.04 -13.77 7.56
C SER A 7 7.94 -13.86 8.61
N SER A 8 8.29 -14.32 9.82
CA SER A 8 7.31 -14.44 10.89
C SER A 8 7.19 -13.16 11.71
N VAL A 9 8.09 -12.20 11.51
CA VAL A 9 8.03 -10.94 12.24
C VAL A 9 6.80 -10.17 11.81
N LYS A 10 5.99 -9.79 12.77
CA LYS A 10 4.76 -9.07 12.50
C LYS A 10 4.97 -7.58 12.69
N ILE A 11 4.37 -6.82 11.80
CA ILE A 11 4.36 -5.37 11.91
C ILE A 11 3.50 -4.99 13.12
N SER A 12 3.86 -3.90 13.79
CA SER A 12 3.08 -3.45 14.93
C SER A 12 1.68 -3.02 14.48
N PRO A 13 0.67 -3.25 15.32
CA PRO A 13 -0.71 -2.86 14.95
C PRO A 13 -0.85 -1.37 14.68
N GLU A 14 -0.12 -0.53 15.40
CA GLU A 14 -0.19 0.90 15.19
C GLU A 14 0.35 1.29 13.83
N LEU A 15 1.47 0.69 13.44
CA LEU A 15 2.08 0.99 12.15
C LEU A 15 1.21 0.47 11.02
N ALA A 16 0.65 -0.73 11.18
CA ALA A 16 -0.25 -1.30 10.18
C ALA A 16 -1.46 -0.39 9.97
N LYS A 17 -2.01 0.13 11.06
CA LYS A 17 -3.16 1.03 10.96
C LYS A 17 -2.78 2.33 10.28
N LYS A 18 -1.59 2.85 10.57
CA LYS A 18 -1.12 4.07 9.94
C LYS A 18 -0.97 3.90 8.43
N ILE A 19 -0.36 2.79 8.01
CA ILE A 19 -0.21 2.50 6.58
C ILE A 19 -1.57 2.41 5.91
N CYS A 20 -2.50 1.69 6.53
CA CYS A 20 -3.83 1.52 6.00
C CYS A 20 -4.53 2.87 5.83
N ASN A 21 -4.47 3.71 6.87
CA ASN A 21 -5.13 5.01 6.84
C ASN A 21 -4.52 5.93 5.80
N GLU A 22 -3.20 5.92 5.66
CA GLU A 22 -2.52 6.75 4.67
C GLU A 22 -2.95 6.39 3.26
N ILE A 23 -2.96 5.10 2.96
CA ILE A 23 -3.34 4.65 1.62
C ILE A 23 -4.80 4.96 1.34
N LYS A 24 -5.68 4.68 2.30
CA LYS A 24 -7.09 4.96 2.12
C LYS A 24 -7.36 6.46 1.96
N SER A 25 -6.58 7.28 2.65
CA SER A 25 -6.72 8.73 2.53
C SER A 25 -6.42 9.22 1.12
N ILE A 26 -5.32 8.76 0.53
CA ILE A 26 -4.98 9.20 -0.82
C ILE A 26 -5.94 8.61 -1.85
N MET A 27 -6.46 7.40 -1.61
CA MET A 27 -7.50 6.85 -2.48
C MET A 27 -8.74 7.72 -2.48
N ALA A 28 -9.17 8.11 -1.29
CA ALA A 28 -10.37 8.94 -1.14
C ALA A 28 -10.22 10.28 -1.84
N LYS A 29 -9.04 10.88 -1.75
CA LYS A 29 -8.79 12.16 -2.41
C LYS A 29 -8.97 12.09 -3.91
N LYS A 30 -8.75 10.93 -4.51
CA LYS A 30 -8.88 10.75 -5.96
C LYS A 30 -10.16 10.03 -6.35
N GLY A 31 -11.03 9.75 -5.39
CA GLY A 31 -12.28 9.07 -5.68
C GLY A 31 -12.13 7.61 -6.04
N PHE A 32 -11.05 6.98 -5.60
CA PHE A 32 -10.80 5.56 -5.84
C PHE A 32 -11.32 4.73 -4.68
N ASN A 33 -11.80 3.52 -5.02
CA ASN A 33 -12.04 2.50 -4.02
C ASN A 33 -11.14 1.30 -4.34
N LEU A 34 -11.24 0.24 -3.56
CA LEU A 34 -10.36 -0.91 -3.75
C LEU A 34 -10.56 -1.55 -5.11
N ASN A 35 -11.81 -1.62 -5.60
CA ASN A 35 -12.08 -2.19 -6.91
C ASN A 35 -11.42 -1.40 -8.02
N THR A 36 -11.61 -0.09 -8.03
CA THR A 36 -11.05 0.76 -9.08
C THR A 36 -9.53 0.78 -9.00
N LEU A 37 -9.00 0.78 -7.80
CA LEU A 37 -7.55 0.76 -7.63
C LEU A 37 -6.94 -0.53 -8.14
N ALA A 38 -7.56 -1.67 -7.81
CA ALA A 38 -7.06 -2.97 -8.25
C ALA A 38 -7.04 -3.06 -9.78
N VAL A 39 -8.10 -2.57 -10.43
CA VAL A 39 -8.18 -2.58 -11.89
C VAL A 39 -7.10 -1.68 -12.50
N ALA A 40 -7.00 -0.46 -12.00
CA ALA A 40 -6.03 0.49 -12.55
C ALA A 40 -4.60 0.02 -12.34
N TYR A 41 -4.32 -0.55 -11.17
CA TYR A 41 -3.00 -1.09 -10.85
C TYR A 41 -2.65 -2.23 -11.80
N SER A 42 -3.58 -3.16 -11.98
CA SER A 42 -3.36 -4.32 -12.85
C SER A 42 -3.13 -3.88 -14.29
N ASP A 43 -3.91 -2.92 -14.76
CA ASP A 43 -3.77 -2.41 -16.12
C ASP A 43 -2.42 -1.73 -16.33
N LYS A 44 -2.03 -0.90 -15.39
CA LYS A 44 -0.83 -0.09 -15.58
C LYS A 44 0.44 -0.93 -15.53
N TYR A 45 0.49 -1.89 -14.61
CA TYR A 45 1.72 -2.64 -14.39
C TYR A 45 1.69 -4.04 -14.96
N GLY A 46 0.58 -4.44 -15.57
CA GLY A 46 0.47 -5.77 -16.18
C GLY A 46 0.56 -6.91 -15.18
N ARG A 47 0.28 -6.62 -13.91
CA ARG A 47 0.28 -7.63 -12.86
C ARG A 47 -1.12 -7.85 -12.36
N LYS A 48 -1.43 -9.12 -12.12
CA LYS A 48 -2.76 -9.45 -11.64
C LYS A 48 -2.85 -9.13 -10.15
N MET A 49 -3.64 -8.13 -9.83
CA MET A 49 -3.87 -7.74 -8.44
C MET A 49 -5.36 -7.81 -8.20
N THR A 50 -5.76 -8.77 -7.36
CA THR A 50 -7.18 -8.89 -7.03
C THR A 50 -7.53 -7.90 -5.94
N VAL A 51 -8.82 -7.56 -5.88
CA VAL A 51 -9.34 -6.67 -4.84
C VAL A 51 -9.05 -7.25 -3.46
N GLN A 52 -9.23 -8.56 -3.32
CA GLN A 52 -9.02 -9.23 -2.04
C GLN A 52 -7.56 -9.17 -1.61
N ASN A 53 -6.64 -9.44 -2.53
CA ASN A 53 -5.20 -9.37 -2.21
C ASN A 53 -4.78 -7.96 -1.85
N LEU A 54 -5.24 -7.00 -2.63
CA LEU A 54 -4.90 -5.60 -2.37
C LEU A 54 -5.45 -5.15 -1.03
N GLY A 55 -6.71 -5.48 -0.75
CA GLY A 55 -7.32 -5.13 0.51
C GLY A 55 -6.61 -5.76 1.70
N ASN A 56 -6.22 -7.04 1.57
CA ASN A 56 -5.50 -7.71 2.63
C ASN A 56 -4.15 -7.06 2.91
N LYS A 57 -3.42 -6.74 1.86
CA LYS A 57 -2.11 -6.10 2.01
C LYS A 57 -2.22 -4.75 2.68
N ILE A 58 -3.20 -3.96 2.28
CA ILE A 58 -3.39 -2.63 2.85
C ILE A 58 -3.85 -2.72 4.30
N ASN A 59 -4.85 -3.55 4.56
CA ASN A 59 -5.42 -3.64 5.91
C ASN A 59 -4.46 -4.23 6.93
N LYS A 60 -3.63 -5.16 6.50
CA LYS A 60 -2.65 -5.78 7.40
C LYS A 60 -1.34 -5.04 7.46
N GLY A 61 -1.17 -4.01 6.63
CA GLY A 61 0.07 -3.27 6.57
C GLY A 61 1.22 -4.06 6.01
N THR A 62 0.94 -5.12 5.26
CA THR A 62 1.98 -5.97 4.68
C THR A 62 2.32 -5.57 3.25
N ILE A 63 1.78 -4.46 2.80
CA ILE A 63 2.09 -3.97 1.47
C ILE A 63 3.56 -3.56 1.39
N ARG A 64 4.20 -3.90 0.29
CA ARG A 64 5.63 -3.62 0.13
C ARG A 64 5.82 -2.18 -0.33
N PHE A 65 7.00 -1.65 -0.04
CA PHE A 65 7.26 -0.24 -0.36
C PHE A 65 7.12 0.04 -1.86
N PHE A 66 7.62 -0.87 -2.70
CA PHE A 66 7.51 -0.62 -4.14
C PHE A 66 6.04 -0.62 -4.57
N GLU A 67 5.20 -1.41 -3.91
CA GLU A 67 3.78 -1.42 -4.20
C GLU A 67 3.13 -0.10 -3.80
N VAL A 68 3.59 0.48 -2.69
CA VAL A 68 3.11 1.80 -2.27
C VAL A 68 3.45 2.85 -3.30
N LEU A 69 4.69 2.80 -3.82
CA LEU A 69 5.11 3.73 -4.85
C LEU A 69 4.28 3.56 -6.13
N GLU A 70 3.98 2.32 -6.47
CA GLU A 70 3.14 2.06 -7.65
C GLU A 70 1.72 2.54 -7.45
N ILE A 71 1.16 2.33 -6.27
CA ILE A 71 -0.18 2.83 -5.96
C ILE A 71 -0.21 4.36 -6.04
N ALA A 72 0.81 5.00 -5.46
CA ALA A 72 0.90 6.46 -5.51
C ALA A 72 0.94 6.94 -6.96
N ASP A 73 1.70 6.24 -7.80
CA ASP A 73 1.81 6.58 -9.21
C ASP A 73 0.47 6.46 -9.93
N VAL A 74 -0.26 5.37 -9.66
CA VAL A 74 -1.60 5.18 -10.24
C VAL A 74 -2.52 6.33 -9.84
N LEU A 75 -2.42 6.78 -8.60
CA LEU A 75 -3.30 7.82 -8.07
C LEU A 75 -2.80 9.23 -8.39
N GLY A 76 -1.61 9.37 -8.96
CA GLY A 76 -1.07 10.68 -9.31
C GLY A 76 -0.39 11.41 -8.17
N PHE A 77 0.14 10.67 -7.21
CA PHE A 77 0.87 11.26 -6.09
C PHE A 77 2.34 10.92 -6.17
N ASN A 78 3.17 11.78 -5.58
CA ASN A 78 4.57 11.49 -5.35
C ASN A 78 4.74 11.14 -3.88
N VAL A 79 5.65 10.20 -3.61
CA VAL A 79 6.00 9.87 -2.23
C VAL A 79 7.25 10.66 -1.85
N GLU A 80 7.15 11.44 -0.79
CA GLU A 80 8.24 12.27 -0.32
C GLU A 80 8.51 12.00 1.14
N PHE A 81 9.78 12.03 1.51
CA PHE A 81 10.18 11.98 2.90
C PHE A 81 10.66 13.37 3.31
N LYS A 82 10.07 13.89 4.37
CA LYS A 82 10.44 15.19 4.88
C LYS A 82 11.17 15.03 6.20
N GLU A 83 12.22 15.78 6.35
CA GLU A 83 12.97 15.82 7.59
C GLU A 83 12.14 16.53 8.65
N ARG A 84 12.18 16.00 9.85
CA ARG A 84 11.44 16.63 10.94
C ARG A 84 12.13 17.87 11.44
#